data_79c95bc58fe1b10255408e4c6b5319aa
#
_entry.id   79c95bc58fe1b10255408e4c6b5319aa
#
_cell.length_a   1.000
_cell.length_b   1.000
_cell.length_c   1.000
_cell.angle_alpha   90.00
_cell.angle_beta   90.00
_cell.angle_gamma   90.00
#
_symmetry.space_group_name_H-M   'P 1'
#
loop_
_entity.id
_entity.type
_entity.pdbx_description
1 polymer ?
#
loop_
_entity_poly.entity_id
_entity_poly.type
_entity_poly.pdbx_seq_one_letter_code
_entity_poly.pdbx_strand_id
1 'polypeptide(L)'
;GAAIIHADIDPAEIGKNRHADVPIVGDVREVLLDLITTLRTEADAGHTGDYEGWVKFVADLKSRYPLSYDTPEDGLAPQYVLERLGAISGPESIYCAGVGQHQMWASQYWKFNHPYTWVNSGGLGTMGFAVPAAIGAKVGRPDRMVWAVDGDGCFQMTAQELVTASTERIPVKI
;
A
#
# COMPACT_ATOMS: atom_id res chain seq x y z
N GLY A 1 -4.24 -16.70 -23.21
CA GLY A 1 -4.01 -16.22 -21.86
C GLY A 1 -2.57 -15.76 -21.71
N ALA A 2 -2.29 -15.00 -20.67
CA ALA A 2 -0.93 -14.56 -20.37
C ALA A 2 -0.13 -15.73 -19.77
N ALA A 3 1.17 -15.81 -20.08
CA ALA A 3 2.10 -16.66 -19.37
C ALA A 3 2.32 -16.14 -17.95
N ILE A 4 2.44 -17.03 -16.99
CA ILE A 4 2.56 -16.71 -15.56
C ILE A 4 3.94 -17.11 -15.08
N ILE A 5 4.70 -16.11 -14.62
CA ILE A 5 5.94 -16.32 -13.86
C ILE A 5 5.56 -16.22 -12.39
N HIS A 6 5.84 -17.25 -11.60
CA HIS A 6 5.55 -17.29 -10.18
C HIS A 6 6.83 -17.51 -9.39
N ALA A 7 7.24 -16.47 -8.66
CA ALA A 7 8.40 -16.53 -7.79
C ALA A 7 7.95 -16.48 -6.33
N ASP A 8 8.38 -17.44 -5.54
CA ASP A 8 8.12 -17.50 -4.11
C ASP A 8 9.27 -18.22 -3.40
N ILE A 9 9.53 -17.86 -2.14
CA ILE A 9 10.53 -18.55 -1.32
C ILE A 9 10.04 -19.91 -0.85
N ASP A 10 8.71 -20.08 -0.71
CA ASP A 10 8.07 -21.34 -0.32
C ASP A 10 7.66 -22.13 -1.57
N PRO A 11 8.27 -23.29 -1.82
CA PRO A 11 7.90 -24.13 -2.95
C PRO A 11 6.45 -24.61 -2.92
N ALA A 12 5.81 -24.67 -1.74
CA ALA A 12 4.42 -25.07 -1.59
C ALA A 12 3.42 -24.03 -2.09
N GLU A 13 3.83 -22.77 -2.23
CA GLU A 13 2.99 -21.70 -2.78
C GLU A 13 2.98 -21.68 -4.31
N ILE A 14 4.02 -22.25 -4.94
CA ILE A 14 4.14 -22.26 -6.41
C ILE A 14 2.96 -23.01 -7.04
N GLY A 15 2.23 -22.32 -7.90
CA GLY A 15 1.11 -22.88 -8.64
C GLY A 15 -0.16 -23.15 -7.83
N LYS A 16 -0.21 -22.76 -6.56
CA LYS A 16 -1.33 -23.06 -5.64
C LYS A 16 -2.68 -22.55 -6.14
N ASN A 17 -2.73 -21.35 -6.68
CA ASN A 17 -3.98 -20.75 -7.17
C ASN A 17 -4.09 -20.75 -8.71
N ARG A 18 -2.95 -20.72 -9.40
CA ARG A 18 -2.86 -20.75 -10.86
C ARG A 18 -1.63 -21.52 -11.28
N HIS A 19 -1.74 -22.26 -12.36
CA HIS A 19 -0.58 -22.91 -12.97
C HIS A 19 0.50 -21.88 -13.30
N ALA A 20 1.74 -22.15 -12.91
CA ALA A 20 2.89 -21.32 -13.23
C ALA A 20 3.59 -21.89 -14.49
N ASP A 21 3.66 -21.09 -15.54
CA ASP A 21 4.39 -21.46 -16.76
C ASP A 21 5.91 -21.44 -16.50
N VAL A 22 6.36 -20.52 -15.64
CA VAL A 22 7.74 -20.39 -15.19
C VAL A 22 7.76 -20.34 -13.66
N PRO A 23 7.96 -21.46 -12.97
CA PRO A 23 8.11 -21.49 -11.51
C PRO A 23 9.53 -21.12 -11.11
N ILE A 24 9.67 -20.25 -10.10
CA ILE A 24 10.96 -19.85 -9.53
C ILE A 24 10.86 -19.95 -8.00
N VAL A 25 11.63 -20.85 -7.40
CA VAL A 25 11.74 -20.95 -5.95
C VAL A 25 12.99 -20.20 -5.49
N GLY A 26 12.81 -19.13 -4.71
CA GLY A 26 13.95 -18.33 -4.26
C GLY A 26 13.54 -17.08 -3.51
N ASP A 27 14.50 -16.47 -2.83
CA ASP A 27 14.32 -15.16 -2.21
C ASP A 27 14.03 -14.11 -3.28
N VAL A 28 13.01 -13.30 -3.07
CA VAL A 28 12.54 -12.30 -4.05
C VAL A 28 13.61 -11.29 -4.42
N ARG A 29 14.49 -10.93 -3.48
CA ARG A 29 15.58 -9.99 -3.75
C ARG A 29 16.56 -10.56 -4.75
N GLU A 30 16.97 -11.80 -4.54
CA GLU A 30 17.94 -12.49 -5.43
C GLU A 30 17.29 -12.73 -6.80
N VAL A 31 16.05 -13.19 -6.85
CA VAL A 31 15.28 -13.37 -8.10
C VAL A 31 15.18 -12.06 -8.88
N LEU A 32 14.91 -10.93 -8.21
CA LEU A 32 14.83 -9.62 -8.87
C LEU A 32 16.20 -9.15 -9.40
N LEU A 33 17.29 -9.40 -8.68
CA LEU A 33 18.64 -9.08 -9.14
C LEU A 33 19.01 -9.85 -10.39
N ASP A 34 18.71 -11.16 -10.42
CA ASP A 34 18.95 -12.01 -11.59
C ASP A 34 18.09 -11.59 -12.79
N LEU A 35 16.80 -11.29 -12.54
CA LEU A 35 15.89 -10.77 -13.57
C LEU A 35 16.40 -9.46 -14.17
N ILE A 36 16.81 -8.50 -13.35
CA ILE A 36 17.36 -7.22 -13.82
C ILE A 36 18.60 -7.44 -14.67
N THR A 37 19.50 -8.32 -14.24
CA THR A 37 20.73 -8.65 -14.97
C THR A 37 20.41 -9.27 -16.33
N THR A 38 19.51 -10.24 -16.34
CA THR A 38 19.08 -10.93 -17.57
C THR A 38 18.41 -9.97 -18.53
N LEU A 39 17.46 -9.16 -18.04
CA LEU A 39 16.74 -8.18 -18.87
C LEU A 39 17.67 -7.13 -19.49
N ARG A 40 18.70 -6.70 -18.77
CA ARG A 40 19.71 -5.78 -19.32
C ARG A 40 20.49 -6.44 -20.45
N THR A 41 20.92 -7.68 -20.25
CA THR A 41 21.64 -8.45 -21.27
C THR A 41 20.77 -8.63 -22.53
N GLU A 42 19.50 -8.98 -22.37
CA GLU A 42 18.56 -9.14 -23.47
C GLU A 42 18.29 -7.81 -24.20
N ALA A 43 18.17 -6.72 -23.45
CA ALA A 43 17.99 -5.38 -24.03
C ALA A 43 19.22 -4.93 -24.83
N ASP A 44 20.43 -5.18 -24.32
CA ASP A 44 21.69 -4.88 -25.01
C ASP A 44 21.86 -5.73 -26.29
N ALA A 45 21.26 -6.93 -26.31
CA ALA A 45 21.18 -7.79 -27.49
C ALA A 45 20.09 -7.37 -28.49
N GLY A 46 19.32 -6.30 -28.19
CA GLY A 46 18.23 -5.80 -29.03
C GLY A 46 16.88 -6.51 -28.83
N HIS A 47 16.77 -7.38 -27.84
CA HIS A 47 15.53 -8.06 -27.48
C HIS A 47 14.68 -7.18 -26.56
N THR A 48 14.07 -6.14 -27.09
CA THR A 48 13.17 -5.25 -26.35
C THR A 48 11.71 -5.51 -26.76
N GLY A 49 10.81 -5.55 -25.79
CA GLY A 49 9.39 -5.64 -26.06
C GLY A 49 8.81 -4.29 -26.52
N ASP A 50 7.89 -4.33 -27.46
CA ASP A 50 7.07 -3.16 -27.80
C ASP A 50 5.82 -3.13 -26.90
N TYR A 51 5.78 -2.17 -25.98
CA TYR A 51 4.67 -1.98 -25.04
C TYR A 51 3.88 -0.69 -25.29
N GLU A 52 4.22 0.06 -26.34
CA GLU A 52 3.62 1.39 -26.59
C GLU A 52 2.10 1.30 -26.72
N GLY A 53 1.60 0.35 -27.49
CA GLY A 53 0.17 0.12 -27.68
C GLY A 53 -0.56 -0.20 -26.36
N TRP A 54 0.05 -1.01 -25.50
CA TRP A 54 -0.53 -1.36 -24.20
C TRP A 54 -0.50 -0.19 -23.23
N VAL A 55 0.60 0.54 -23.14
CA VAL A 55 0.73 1.73 -22.30
C VAL A 55 -0.29 2.78 -22.68
N LYS A 56 -0.47 3.03 -23.99
CA LYS A 56 -1.50 3.94 -24.50
C LYS A 56 -2.90 3.48 -24.14
N PHE A 57 -3.20 2.20 -24.31
CA PHE A 57 -4.50 1.64 -23.93
C PHE A 57 -4.82 1.81 -22.45
N VAL A 58 -3.85 1.52 -21.57
CA VAL A 58 -4.02 1.71 -20.11
C VAL A 58 -4.17 3.18 -19.74
N ALA A 59 -3.41 4.08 -20.37
CA ALA A 59 -3.53 5.52 -20.17
C ALA A 59 -4.91 6.05 -20.58
N ASP A 60 -5.43 5.56 -21.69
CA ASP A 60 -6.77 5.88 -22.21
C ASP A 60 -7.87 5.42 -21.24
N LEU A 61 -7.75 4.19 -20.72
CA LEU A 61 -8.68 3.69 -19.70
C LEU A 61 -8.65 4.52 -18.42
N LYS A 62 -7.47 4.88 -17.92
CA LYS A 62 -7.32 5.75 -16.73
C LYS A 62 -7.93 7.14 -16.96
N SER A 63 -7.83 7.66 -18.17
CA SER A 63 -8.42 8.96 -18.54
C SER A 63 -9.95 8.90 -18.63
N ARG A 64 -10.49 7.80 -19.17
CA ARG A 64 -11.96 7.62 -19.32
C ARG A 64 -12.65 7.24 -18.01
N TYR A 65 -11.96 6.51 -17.16
CA TYR A 65 -12.50 5.96 -15.91
C TYR A 65 -11.60 6.32 -14.71
N PRO A 66 -11.42 7.63 -14.42
CA PRO A 66 -10.66 8.04 -13.26
C PRO A 66 -11.38 7.60 -11.99
N LEU A 67 -10.63 7.36 -10.93
CA LEU A 67 -11.20 7.25 -9.59
C LEU A 67 -11.90 8.57 -9.26
N SER A 68 -13.18 8.50 -8.94
CA SER A 68 -14.00 9.66 -8.62
C SER A 68 -14.92 9.35 -7.44
N TYR A 69 -15.40 10.39 -6.80
CA TYR A 69 -16.39 10.30 -5.74
C TYR A 69 -17.35 11.49 -5.84
N ASP A 70 -18.58 11.28 -5.39
CA ASP A 70 -19.58 12.34 -5.33
C ASP A 70 -19.34 13.20 -4.11
N THR A 71 -19.44 14.52 -4.29
CA THR A 71 -19.42 15.45 -3.16
C THR A 71 -20.84 15.58 -2.61
N PRO A 72 -21.11 15.24 -1.34
CA PRO A 72 -22.43 15.40 -0.76
C PRO A 72 -22.81 16.88 -0.70
N GLU A 73 -24.12 17.18 -0.77
CA GLU A 73 -24.63 18.55 -0.63
C GLU A 73 -24.30 19.12 0.76
N ASP A 74 -24.43 18.28 1.79
CA ASP A 74 -24.08 18.61 3.17
C ASP A 74 -22.95 17.69 3.66
N GLY A 75 -21.87 18.29 4.16
CA GLY A 75 -20.74 17.57 4.75
C GLY A 75 -19.55 17.37 3.82
N LEU A 76 -18.68 16.44 4.18
CA LEU A 76 -17.47 16.11 3.46
C LEU A 76 -17.48 14.65 3.03
N ALA A 77 -17.13 14.39 1.78
CA ALA A 77 -16.86 13.02 1.33
C ALA A 77 -15.62 12.48 2.06
N PRO A 78 -15.67 11.28 2.64
CA PRO A 78 -14.48 10.67 3.29
C PRO A 78 -13.27 10.56 2.37
N GLN A 79 -13.51 10.30 1.10
CA GLN A 79 -12.48 10.24 0.06
C GLN A 79 -11.76 11.58 -0.08
N TYR A 80 -12.51 12.68 -0.11
CA TYR A 80 -11.95 14.04 -0.13
C TYR A 80 -11.07 14.31 1.10
N VAL A 81 -11.55 13.93 2.29
CA VAL A 81 -10.78 14.09 3.53
C VAL A 81 -9.43 13.37 3.44
N LEU A 82 -9.43 12.11 2.99
CA LEU A 82 -8.22 11.31 2.85
C LEU A 82 -7.26 11.86 1.79
N GLU A 83 -7.79 12.30 0.66
CA GLU A 83 -6.98 12.93 -0.39
C GLU A 83 -6.31 14.22 0.10
N ARG A 84 -7.08 15.08 0.79
CA ARG A 84 -6.56 16.32 1.36
C ARG A 84 -5.56 16.09 2.48
N LEU A 85 -5.84 15.11 3.34
CA LEU A 85 -4.95 14.71 4.42
C LEU A 85 -3.59 14.25 3.87
N GLY A 86 -3.62 13.41 2.84
CA GLY A 86 -2.41 12.96 2.15
C GLY A 86 -1.63 14.11 1.52
N ALA A 87 -2.31 15.04 0.86
CA ALA A 87 -1.69 16.20 0.24
C ALA A 87 -1.02 17.15 1.26
N ILE A 88 -1.68 17.38 2.40
CA ILE A 88 -1.16 18.26 3.47
C ILE A 88 -0.01 17.60 4.23
N SER A 89 -0.10 16.28 4.46
CA SER A 89 0.91 15.54 5.22
C SER A 89 2.22 15.34 4.47
N GLY A 90 2.18 15.42 3.17
CA GLY A 90 3.33 15.24 2.30
C GLY A 90 3.71 13.77 2.04
N PRO A 91 4.62 13.54 1.08
CA PRO A 91 4.93 12.20 0.56
C PRO A 91 5.66 11.29 1.54
N GLU A 92 6.25 11.88 2.58
CA GLU A 92 7.06 11.17 3.56
C GLU A 92 6.27 10.71 4.79
N SER A 93 4.98 11.06 4.88
CA SER A 93 4.13 10.69 5.99
C SER A 93 3.80 9.19 5.99
N ILE A 94 3.65 8.65 7.19
CA ILE A 94 3.24 7.25 7.39
C ILE A 94 1.76 7.23 7.76
N TYR A 95 1.02 6.40 7.05
CA TYR A 95 -0.39 6.18 7.27
C TYR A 95 -0.61 4.76 7.82
N CYS A 96 -1.17 4.67 9.01
CA CYS A 96 -1.59 3.42 9.63
C CYS A 96 -3.12 3.33 9.57
N ALA A 97 -3.63 2.30 8.94
CA ALA A 97 -5.07 2.11 8.78
C ALA A 97 -5.61 0.99 9.67
N GLY A 98 -6.74 1.23 10.29
CA GLY A 98 -7.62 0.17 10.77
C GLY A 98 -8.34 -0.55 9.63
N VAL A 99 -9.37 -1.28 9.94
CA VAL A 99 -10.10 -2.11 8.98
C VAL A 99 -11.50 -1.54 8.76
N GLY A 100 -11.82 -1.25 7.49
CA GLY A 100 -13.11 -0.72 7.10
C GLY A 100 -13.07 0.08 5.80
N GLN A 101 -14.12 0.84 5.53
CA GLN A 101 -14.24 1.66 4.33
C GLN A 101 -13.10 2.69 4.21
N HIS A 102 -12.68 3.29 5.31
CA HIS A 102 -11.55 4.23 5.36
C HIS A 102 -10.25 3.60 4.85
N GLN A 103 -10.01 2.32 5.13
CA GLN A 103 -8.87 1.58 4.62
C GLN A 103 -8.92 1.46 3.09
N MET A 104 -10.08 1.09 2.54
CA MET A 104 -10.28 0.98 1.09
C MET A 104 -10.15 2.34 0.40
N TRP A 105 -10.74 3.38 0.95
CA TRP A 105 -10.64 4.72 0.40
C TRP A 105 -9.21 5.27 0.47
N ALA A 106 -8.50 5.02 1.56
CA ALA A 106 -7.11 5.44 1.67
C ALA A 106 -6.21 4.77 0.62
N SER A 107 -6.41 3.49 0.34
CA SER A 107 -5.65 2.78 -0.70
C SER A 107 -5.89 3.34 -2.10
N GLN A 108 -7.02 4.01 -2.33
CA GLN A 108 -7.40 4.60 -3.62
C GLN A 108 -7.01 6.07 -3.75
N TYR A 109 -7.18 6.87 -2.71
CA TYR A 109 -7.10 8.34 -2.79
C TYR A 109 -5.87 8.94 -2.08
N TRP A 110 -5.22 8.24 -1.16
CA TRP A 110 -3.95 8.68 -0.61
C TRP A 110 -2.80 8.21 -1.49
N LYS A 111 -1.87 9.11 -1.84
CA LYS A 111 -0.72 8.77 -2.69
C LYS A 111 0.46 8.32 -1.84
N PHE A 112 0.82 7.05 -1.98
CA PHE A 112 1.99 6.46 -1.32
C PHE A 112 3.17 6.44 -2.30
N ASN A 113 4.22 7.19 -2.02
CA ASN A 113 5.37 7.34 -2.90
C ASN A 113 6.64 6.63 -2.39
N HIS A 114 6.62 6.20 -1.14
CA HIS A 114 7.75 5.55 -0.50
C HIS A 114 7.36 4.20 0.12
N PRO A 115 8.27 3.21 0.13
CA PRO A 115 8.06 1.97 0.84
C PRO A 115 7.80 2.23 2.34
N TYR A 116 7.02 1.34 2.97
CA TYR A 116 6.70 1.37 4.39
C TYR A 116 5.94 2.62 4.88
N THR A 117 5.31 3.37 3.97
CA THR A 117 4.45 4.51 4.34
C THR A 117 2.97 4.14 4.41
N TRP A 118 2.59 2.97 3.94
CA TRP A 118 1.27 2.36 4.07
C TRP A 118 1.35 1.13 4.98
N VAL A 119 0.80 1.26 6.20
CA VAL A 119 0.85 0.24 7.23
C VAL A 119 -0.57 -0.20 7.58
N ASN A 120 -0.91 -1.44 7.29
CA ASN A 120 -2.25 -1.96 7.53
C ASN A 120 -2.25 -3.47 7.74
N SER A 121 -3.30 -4.00 8.36
CA SER A 121 -3.53 -5.43 8.48
C SER A 121 -4.26 -5.96 7.24
N GLY A 122 -3.60 -5.90 6.07
CA GLY A 122 -4.22 -6.25 4.79
C GLY A 122 -4.50 -7.75 4.60
N GLY A 123 -3.79 -8.61 5.29
CA GLY A 123 -3.96 -10.06 5.21
C GLY A 123 -5.10 -10.58 6.09
N LEU A 124 -5.03 -10.32 7.40
CA LEU A 124 -6.00 -10.82 8.37
C LEU A 124 -7.16 -9.85 8.63
N GLY A 125 -7.01 -8.57 8.31
CA GLY A 125 -8.05 -7.58 8.57
C GLY A 125 -8.30 -7.36 10.07
N THR A 126 -7.24 -7.20 10.86
CA THR A 126 -7.32 -7.08 12.31
C THR A 126 -7.82 -5.70 12.71
N MET A 127 -9.01 -5.61 13.27
CA MET A 127 -9.52 -4.38 13.89
C MET A 127 -8.67 -4.02 15.12
N GLY A 128 -8.53 -2.71 15.39
CA GLY A 128 -7.68 -2.21 16.47
C GLY A 128 -6.19 -2.12 16.12
N PHE A 129 -5.82 -2.36 14.85
CA PHE A 129 -4.42 -2.34 14.41
C PHE A 129 -3.83 -0.93 14.31
N ALA A 130 -4.61 0.08 13.88
CA ALA A 130 -4.06 1.39 13.49
C ALA A 130 -3.35 2.14 14.61
N VAL A 131 -3.96 2.25 15.78
CA VAL A 131 -3.41 3.04 16.90
C VAL A 131 -2.07 2.49 17.38
N PRO A 132 -1.95 1.20 17.79
CA PRO A 132 -0.67 0.65 18.22
C PRO A 132 0.38 0.63 17.10
N ALA A 133 -0.03 0.37 15.86
CA ALA A 133 0.88 0.42 14.71
C ALA A 133 1.44 1.83 14.46
N ALA A 134 0.61 2.87 14.62
CA ALA A 134 1.05 4.26 14.48
C ALA A 134 2.03 4.66 15.60
N ILE A 135 1.79 4.22 16.83
CA ILE A 135 2.72 4.41 17.95
C ILE A 135 4.07 3.76 17.63
N GLY A 136 4.06 2.49 17.20
CA GLY A 136 5.26 1.78 16.77
C GLY A 136 5.98 2.45 15.61
N ALA A 137 5.24 2.87 14.58
CA ALA A 137 5.80 3.58 13.43
C ALA A 137 6.46 4.91 13.84
N LYS A 138 5.84 5.64 14.78
CA LYS A 138 6.42 6.89 15.30
C LYS A 138 7.66 6.69 16.14
N VAL A 139 7.74 5.60 16.90
CA VAL A 139 8.95 5.21 17.62
C VAL A 139 10.08 4.86 16.64
N GLY A 140 9.77 4.06 15.62
CA GLY A 140 10.74 3.66 14.58
C GLY A 140 11.16 4.80 13.66
N ARG A 141 10.29 5.79 13.42
CA ARG A 141 10.54 6.95 12.56
C ARG A 141 10.07 8.25 13.24
N PRO A 142 10.83 8.70 14.26
CA PRO A 142 10.48 9.92 14.99
C PRO A 142 10.52 11.19 14.15
N ASP A 143 11.22 11.16 13.04
CA ASP A 143 11.35 12.23 12.04
C ASP A 143 10.10 12.39 11.14
N ARG A 144 9.23 11.37 11.07
CA ARG A 144 8.09 11.35 10.16
C ARG A 144 6.79 11.78 10.83
N MET A 145 5.89 12.37 10.04
CA MET A 145 4.50 12.52 10.44
C MET A 145 3.79 11.16 10.35
N VAL A 146 3.14 10.75 11.42
CA VAL A 146 2.44 9.45 11.48
C VAL A 146 0.98 9.68 11.82
N TRP A 147 0.12 9.08 11.00
CA TRP A 147 -1.32 9.09 11.16
C TRP A 147 -1.84 7.69 11.49
N ALA A 148 -2.72 7.60 12.48
CA ALA A 148 -3.65 6.48 12.61
C ALA A 148 -5.00 6.95 12.09
N VAL A 149 -5.51 6.35 11.04
CA VAL A 149 -6.87 6.61 10.56
C VAL A 149 -7.70 5.36 10.78
N ASP A 150 -8.68 5.50 11.63
CA ASP A 150 -9.42 4.37 12.15
C ASP A 150 -10.94 4.63 12.07
N GLY A 151 -11.71 3.56 12.04
CA GLY A 151 -13.14 3.62 12.32
C GLY A 151 -13.39 3.58 13.83
N ASP A 152 -14.53 4.05 14.24
CA ASP A 152 -14.97 4.10 15.64
C ASP A 152 -14.86 2.73 16.34
N GLY A 153 -15.31 1.67 15.68
CA GLY A 153 -15.23 0.31 16.21
C GLY A 153 -13.79 -0.21 16.35
N CYS A 154 -12.93 0.04 15.37
CA CYS A 154 -11.52 -0.32 15.44
C CYS A 154 -10.79 0.47 16.53
N PHE A 155 -11.02 1.78 16.58
CA PHE A 155 -10.42 2.66 17.58
C PHE A 155 -10.73 2.22 19.00
N GLN A 156 -12.00 1.88 19.29
CA GLN A 156 -12.42 1.45 20.62
C GLN A 156 -11.69 0.19 21.11
N MET A 157 -11.26 -0.68 20.21
CA MET A 157 -10.58 -1.93 20.60
C MET A 157 -9.21 -1.71 21.21
N THR A 158 -8.53 -0.61 20.87
CA THR A 158 -7.16 -0.32 21.31
C THR A 158 -6.97 1.12 21.78
N ALA A 159 -8.06 1.84 22.07
CA ALA A 159 -8.00 3.22 22.54
C ALA A 159 -7.16 3.39 23.82
N GLN A 160 -7.05 2.34 24.67
CA GLN A 160 -6.21 2.33 25.87
C GLN A 160 -4.73 2.56 25.55
N GLU A 161 -4.26 2.26 24.34
CA GLU A 161 -2.87 2.49 23.93
C GLU A 161 -2.50 3.99 23.86
N LEU A 162 -3.49 4.88 23.88
CA LEU A 162 -3.26 6.31 24.03
C LEU A 162 -2.56 6.68 25.33
N VAL A 163 -2.74 5.87 26.38
CA VAL A 163 -2.02 6.05 27.64
C VAL A 163 -0.52 5.86 27.42
N THR A 164 -0.13 4.83 26.68
CA THR A 164 1.27 4.59 26.31
C THR A 164 1.83 5.77 25.50
N ALA A 165 1.10 6.19 24.46
CA ALA A 165 1.52 7.34 23.66
C ALA A 165 1.70 8.62 24.47
N SER A 166 0.80 8.88 25.42
CA SER A 166 0.85 10.04 26.30
C SER A 166 2.01 9.96 27.29
N THR A 167 2.17 8.83 27.96
CA THR A 167 3.22 8.62 29.00
C THR A 167 4.60 8.71 28.37
N GLU A 168 4.79 8.09 27.22
CA GLU A 168 6.08 8.06 26.50
C GLU A 168 6.28 9.27 25.59
N ARG A 169 5.32 10.21 25.56
CA ARG A 169 5.36 11.44 24.75
C ARG A 169 5.56 11.15 23.25
N ILE A 170 4.87 10.15 22.73
CA ILE A 170 4.93 9.75 21.33
C ILE A 170 3.89 10.53 20.53
N PRO A 171 4.28 11.53 19.71
CA PRO A 171 3.33 12.42 19.03
C PRO A 171 2.79 11.76 17.76
N VAL A 172 1.73 10.99 17.87
CA VAL A 172 0.92 10.46 16.76
C VAL A 172 -0.29 11.34 16.53
N LYS A 173 -0.83 11.29 15.32
CA LYS A 173 -2.10 11.92 14.93
C LYS A 173 -3.13 10.81 14.73
N ILE A 174 -4.34 10.99 15.28
CA ILE A 174 -5.42 10.00 15.21
C ILE A 174 -6.69 10.71 14.76
#